data_6eaccaeec1595283e6bfc804a8b7c792
#
_entry.id   6eaccaeec1595283e6bfc804a8b7c792
#
_cell.length_a   1.000
_cell.length_b   1.000
_cell.length_c   1.000
_cell.angle_alpha   90.00
_cell.angle_beta   90.00
_cell.angle_gamma   90.00
#
_symmetry.space_group_name_H-M   'P 1'
#
loop_
_entity.id
_entity.type
_entity.pdbx_description
1 polymer ?
#
loop_
_entity_poly.entity_id
_entity_poly.type
_entity_poly.pdbx_seq_one_letter_code
_entity_poly.pdbx_strand_id
1 'polypeptide(L)'
;PILIEGKAIQLHPLVCTAFNADFDGDQMAVHVPLSLEAQLEARVLMMSTNNILSPASGKPIIVPSQDIVLGIYYLTMDIANEPGEGMVIADVAEAQHAIDNKVLTLHSKIKTRITVVQEDGTQVRKHVETTPGRMLIEEILPKNAKISFDLINRLLTKKEITQVIDEVYRHCGQKETVIFADRIMGLGFAHACRAGISFGKDD
;
A
#
# COMPACT_ATOMS: atom_id res chain seq x y z
N PRO A 1 16.46 5.91 9.12
CA PRO A 1 17.68 5.11 8.94
C PRO A 1 18.05 4.38 10.22
N ILE A 2 18.56 3.15 10.08
CA ILE A 2 19.02 2.33 11.20
C ILE A 2 20.48 1.95 10.93
N LEU A 3 21.33 2.15 11.94
CA LEU A 3 22.71 1.67 11.90
C LEU A 3 22.71 0.16 12.15
N ILE A 4 23.47 -0.56 11.32
CA ILE A 4 23.66 -2.00 11.42
C ILE A 4 25.16 -2.31 11.56
N GLU A 5 25.51 -3.55 11.89
CA GLU A 5 26.90 -3.96 11.93
C GLU A 5 27.56 -3.77 10.57
N GLY A 6 28.83 -3.33 10.58
CA GLY A 6 29.59 -3.00 9.39
C GLY A 6 29.51 -1.51 9.04
N LYS A 7 29.67 -1.20 7.74
CA LYS A 7 29.68 0.18 7.21
C LYS A 7 28.42 0.48 6.39
N ALA A 8 27.27 0.01 6.86
CA ALA A 8 26.03 0.15 6.15
C ALA A 8 24.95 0.80 7.02
N ILE A 9 23.97 1.42 6.38
CA ILE A 9 22.80 2.03 6.99
C ILE A 9 21.57 1.38 6.34
N GLN A 10 20.66 0.90 7.16
CA GLN A 10 19.39 0.37 6.68
C GLN A 10 18.38 1.52 6.52
N LEU A 11 17.81 1.62 5.32
CA LEU A 11 16.83 2.65 4.99
C LEU A 11 15.51 2.00 4.56
N HIS A 12 14.41 2.51 5.12
CA HIS A 12 13.07 2.04 4.77
C HIS A 12 12.71 2.46 3.33
N PRO A 13 12.18 1.57 2.47
CA PRO A 13 11.90 1.87 1.08
C PRO A 13 11.00 3.09 0.84
N LEU A 14 9.98 3.29 1.67
CA LEU A 14 9.05 4.42 1.51
C LEU A 14 9.68 5.80 1.76
N VAL A 15 10.82 5.88 2.43
CA VAL A 15 11.52 7.15 2.67
C VAL A 15 12.63 7.44 1.66
N CYS A 16 12.93 6.53 0.75
CA CYS A 16 13.95 6.72 -0.29
C CYS A 16 13.69 7.96 -1.13
N THR A 17 12.44 8.22 -1.49
CA THR A 17 12.05 9.42 -2.27
C THR A 17 12.35 10.71 -1.50
N ALA A 18 12.08 10.75 -0.19
CA ALA A 18 12.33 11.92 0.64
C ALA A 18 13.82 12.19 0.86
N PHE A 19 14.63 11.13 0.96
CA PHE A 19 16.10 11.22 1.05
C PHE A 19 16.77 11.37 -0.32
N ASN A 20 16.03 11.22 -1.41
CA ASN A 20 16.57 11.09 -2.76
C ASN A 20 17.70 10.04 -2.81
N ALA A 21 17.48 8.91 -2.14
CA ALA A 21 18.46 7.84 -1.97
C ALA A 21 18.04 6.60 -2.76
N ASP A 22 19.04 5.93 -3.32
CA ASP A 22 18.91 4.59 -3.88
C ASP A 22 19.96 3.65 -3.29
N PHE A 23 20.02 2.42 -3.75
CA PHE A 23 20.91 1.40 -3.16
C PHE A 23 22.07 1.02 -4.11
N ASP A 24 22.51 1.95 -4.93
CA ASP A 24 23.60 1.77 -5.90
C ASP A 24 25.00 2.16 -5.35
N GLY A 25 25.08 2.57 -4.08
CA GLY A 25 26.31 2.99 -3.43
C GLY A 25 26.24 4.37 -2.78
N ASP A 26 25.05 4.93 -2.62
CA ASP A 26 24.84 6.20 -1.94
C ASP A 26 25.42 6.20 -0.52
N GLN A 27 25.99 7.32 -0.12
CA GLN A 27 26.54 7.54 1.22
C GLN A 27 25.72 8.56 1.98
N MET A 28 25.60 8.36 3.29
CA MET A 28 24.94 9.28 4.20
C MET A 28 25.84 9.65 5.36
N ALA A 29 25.77 10.92 5.81
CA ALA A 29 26.40 11.36 7.02
C ALA A 29 25.56 10.97 8.24
N VAL A 30 26.23 10.58 9.31
CA VAL A 30 25.58 10.26 10.59
C VAL A 30 25.90 11.35 11.60
N HIS A 31 24.86 11.91 12.21
CA HIS A 31 24.97 12.93 13.25
C HIS A 31 24.28 12.44 14.52
N VAL A 32 24.91 12.66 15.66
CA VAL A 32 24.35 12.34 16.98
C VAL A 32 23.92 13.64 17.67
N PRO A 33 22.63 13.84 17.94
CA PRO A 33 22.16 15.02 18.67
C PRO A 33 22.64 14.97 20.13
N LEU A 34 23.39 15.99 20.57
CA LEU A 34 24.00 16.01 21.90
C LEU A 34 23.17 16.77 22.94
N SER A 35 22.47 17.84 22.55
CA SER A 35 21.62 18.59 23.47
C SER A 35 20.20 18.04 23.54
N LEU A 36 19.48 18.36 24.64
CA LEU A 36 18.08 17.95 24.78
C LEU A 36 17.18 18.60 23.72
N GLU A 37 17.46 19.84 23.36
CA GLU A 37 16.76 20.57 22.30
C GLU A 37 16.96 19.90 20.94
N ALA A 38 18.19 19.53 20.59
CA ALA A 38 18.48 18.82 19.34
C ALA A 38 17.81 17.44 19.28
N GLN A 39 17.77 16.71 20.41
CA GLN A 39 17.07 15.44 20.50
C GLN A 39 15.56 15.62 20.32
N LEU A 40 14.98 16.67 20.88
CA LEU A 40 13.57 16.99 20.74
C LEU A 40 13.23 17.35 19.28
N GLU A 41 14.05 18.20 18.64
CA GLU A 41 13.90 18.54 17.24
C GLU A 41 13.98 17.29 16.33
N ALA A 42 14.94 16.39 16.57
CA ALA A 42 15.07 15.16 15.83
C ALA A 42 13.80 14.27 15.93
N ARG A 43 13.19 14.19 17.11
CA ARG A 43 11.97 13.41 17.33
C ARG A 43 10.71 14.06 16.77
N VAL A 44 10.56 15.36 16.94
CA VAL A 44 9.31 16.06 16.57
C VAL A 44 9.31 16.46 15.10
N LEU A 45 10.44 16.96 14.58
CA LEU A 45 10.51 17.53 13.24
C LEU A 45 11.10 16.58 12.19
N MET A 46 12.06 15.71 12.57
CA MET A 46 12.79 14.91 11.59
C MET A 46 12.25 13.47 11.40
N MET A 47 11.46 12.96 12.33
CA MET A 47 10.92 11.60 12.14
C MET A 47 10.07 11.51 10.88
N SER A 48 10.31 10.48 10.06
CA SER A 48 9.58 10.25 8.81
C SER A 48 8.07 10.08 9.01
N THR A 49 7.67 9.50 10.14
CA THR A 49 6.26 9.37 10.51
C THR A 49 5.56 10.72 10.67
N ASN A 50 6.30 11.78 11.00
CA ASN A 50 5.77 13.14 11.14
C ASN A 50 5.83 13.94 9.83
N ASN A 51 6.46 13.40 8.77
CA ASN A 51 6.69 14.06 7.50
C ASN A 51 6.06 13.28 6.34
N ILE A 52 4.77 13.02 6.43
CA ILE A 52 4.03 12.27 5.39
C ILE A 52 3.78 13.14 4.18
N LEU A 53 3.50 14.43 4.37
CA LEU A 53 3.25 15.38 3.30
C LEU A 53 4.52 16.15 2.93
N SER A 54 4.71 16.38 1.63
CA SER A 54 5.78 17.26 1.14
C SER A 54 5.49 18.72 1.49
N PRO A 55 6.43 19.44 2.10
CA PRO A 55 6.25 20.87 2.39
C PRO A 55 6.18 21.71 1.12
N ALA A 56 6.70 21.23 0.00
CA ALA A 56 6.69 21.96 -1.27
C ALA A 56 5.33 21.92 -1.97
N SER A 57 4.57 20.84 -1.84
CA SER A 57 3.34 20.62 -2.61
C SER A 57 2.11 20.23 -1.78
N GLY A 58 2.29 19.90 -0.50
CA GLY A 58 1.23 19.37 0.36
C GLY A 58 0.71 17.98 -0.06
N LYS A 59 1.38 17.31 -1.00
CA LYS A 59 1.04 15.95 -1.43
C LYS A 59 1.84 14.93 -0.62
N PRO A 60 1.33 13.69 -0.45
CA PRO A 60 2.10 12.64 0.19
C PRO A 60 3.45 12.41 -0.51
N ILE A 61 4.53 12.37 0.28
CA ILE A 61 5.88 12.03 -0.18
C ILE A 61 6.22 10.58 0.14
N ILE A 62 5.61 10.02 1.19
CA ILE A 62 5.73 8.61 1.58
C ILE A 62 4.73 7.81 0.74
N VAL A 63 5.12 7.52 -0.49
CA VAL A 63 4.28 6.80 -1.46
C VAL A 63 5.05 5.61 -2.03
N PRO A 64 4.36 4.51 -2.33
CA PRO A 64 4.95 3.38 -3.03
C PRO A 64 5.57 3.77 -4.36
N SER A 65 6.67 3.10 -4.70
CA SER A 65 7.39 3.28 -5.96
C SER A 65 7.92 1.94 -6.48
N GLN A 66 8.40 1.93 -7.71
CA GLN A 66 9.07 0.77 -8.33
C GLN A 66 8.28 -0.55 -8.16
N ASP A 67 8.88 -1.57 -7.60
CA ASP A 67 8.31 -2.92 -7.48
C ASP A 67 7.04 -2.97 -6.63
N ILE A 68 6.91 -2.06 -5.66
CA ILE A 68 5.69 -1.98 -4.84
C ILE A 68 4.50 -1.61 -5.72
N VAL A 69 4.67 -0.60 -6.58
CA VAL A 69 3.62 -0.17 -7.53
C VAL A 69 3.31 -1.29 -8.51
N LEU A 70 4.36 -1.96 -9.03
CA LEU A 70 4.21 -3.08 -9.95
C LEU A 70 3.38 -4.21 -9.33
N GLY A 71 3.68 -4.58 -8.07
CA GLY A 71 2.94 -5.62 -7.36
C GLY A 71 1.48 -5.24 -7.08
N ILE A 72 1.21 -3.99 -6.71
CA ILE A 72 -0.16 -3.50 -6.50
C ILE A 72 -0.92 -3.41 -7.83
N TYR A 73 -0.27 -2.96 -8.89
CA TYR A 73 -0.85 -2.94 -10.23
C TYR A 73 -1.26 -4.36 -10.66
N TYR A 74 -0.34 -5.32 -10.55
CA TYR A 74 -0.62 -6.73 -10.84
C TYR A 74 -1.79 -7.26 -10.00
N LEU A 75 -1.78 -6.98 -8.70
CA LEU A 75 -2.83 -7.43 -7.78
C LEU A 75 -4.22 -6.88 -8.12
N THR A 76 -4.29 -5.66 -8.65
CA THR A 76 -5.56 -4.97 -8.94
C THR A 76 -6.04 -5.12 -10.38
N MET A 77 -5.27 -5.80 -11.23
CA MET A 77 -5.72 -6.15 -12.58
C MET A 77 -6.97 -7.02 -12.53
N ASP A 78 -7.84 -6.83 -13.51
CA ASP A 78 -8.93 -7.74 -13.82
C ASP A 78 -8.71 -8.33 -15.22
N ILE A 79 -8.92 -9.63 -15.35
CA ILE A 79 -8.77 -10.37 -16.60
C ILE A 79 -10.11 -11.04 -16.87
N ALA A 80 -10.59 -10.92 -18.09
CA ALA A 80 -11.83 -11.57 -18.52
C ALA A 80 -11.60 -13.05 -18.85
N ASN A 81 -12.60 -13.88 -18.63
CA ASN A 81 -12.61 -15.32 -18.88
C ASN A 81 -11.60 -16.12 -18.02
N GLU A 82 -11.26 -15.60 -16.84
CA GLU A 82 -10.45 -16.32 -15.86
C GLU A 82 -11.30 -17.38 -15.12
N PRO A 83 -10.65 -18.46 -14.61
CA PRO A 83 -11.32 -19.46 -13.78
C PRO A 83 -12.06 -18.84 -12.61
N GLY A 84 -13.31 -19.27 -12.36
CA GLY A 84 -14.12 -18.78 -11.25
C GLY A 84 -14.80 -17.42 -11.49
N GLU A 85 -14.81 -16.91 -12.72
CA GLU A 85 -15.51 -15.66 -13.04
C GLU A 85 -17.01 -15.76 -12.69
N GLY A 86 -17.52 -14.73 -12.01
CA GLY A 86 -18.92 -14.67 -11.56
C GLY A 86 -19.22 -15.39 -10.26
N MET A 87 -18.25 -16.06 -9.64
CA MET A 87 -18.44 -16.70 -8.34
C MET A 87 -18.80 -15.67 -7.27
N VAL A 88 -19.60 -16.14 -6.29
CA VAL A 88 -19.97 -15.35 -5.12
C VAL A 88 -19.09 -15.81 -3.96
N ILE A 89 -18.28 -14.88 -3.44
CA ILE A 89 -17.32 -15.11 -2.36
C ILE A 89 -17.75 -14.29 -1.13
N ALA A 90 -17.76 -14.91 0.03
CA ALA A 90 -18.23 -14.26 1.25
C ALA A 90 -17.15 -13.37 1.90
N ASP A 91 -15.90 -13.82 1.93
CA ASP A 91 -14.79 -13.13 2.57
C ASP A 91 -13.43 -13.45 1.91
N VAL A 92 -12.36 -12.81 2.42
CA VAL A 92 -10.99 -12.98 1.92
C VAL A 92 -10.46 -14.39 2.17
N ALA A 93 -10.85 -15.04 3.27
CA ALA A 93 -10.40 -16.39 3.60
C ALA A 93 -10.96 -17.41 2.61
N GLU A 94 -12.23 -17.29 2.24
CA GLU A 94 -12.84 -18.12 1.19
C GLU A 94 -12.18 -17.89 -0.16
N ALA A 95 -11.89 -16.61 -0.50
CA ALA A 95 -11.18 -16.28 -1.73
C ALA A 95 -9.78 -16.92 -1.77
N GLN A 96 -9.03 -16.84 -0.68
CA GLN A 96 -7.70 -17.45 -0.59
C GLN A 96 -7.76 -18.97 -0.73
N HIS A 97 -8.71 -19.63 -0.06
CA HIS A 97 -8.91 -21.07 -0.18
C HIS A 97 -9.27 -21.49 -1.61
N ALA A 98 -10.10 -20.70 -2.31
CA ALA A 98 -10.44 -20.98 -3.70
C ALA A 98 -9.23 -20.79 -4.64
N ILE A 99 -8.37 -19.81 -4.37
CA ILE A 99 -7.11 -19.60 -5.12
C ILE A 99 -6.15 -20.76 -4.90
N ASP A 100 -5.97 -21.21 -3.65
CA ASP A 100 -5.07 -22.31 -3.30
C ASP A 100 -5.50 -23.63 -4.00
N ASN A 101 -6.81 -23.82 -4.16
CA ASN A 101 -7.37 -24.94 -4.91
C ASN A 101 -7.43 -24.72 -6.43
N LYS A 102 -6.90 -23.60 -6.94
CA LYS A 102 -6.89 -23.26 -8.38
C LYS A 102 -8.29 -23.16 -9.02
N VAL A 103 -9.32 -22.95 -8.23
CA VAL A 103 -10.70 -22.73 -8.69
C VAL A 103 -10.89 -21.25 -9.06
N LEU A 104 -10.10 -20.36 -8.45
CA LEU A 104 -10.16 -18.91 -8.62
C LEU A 104 -8.75 -18.38 -8.88
N THR A 105 -8.64 -17.27 -9.61
CA THR A 105 -7.38 -16.51 -9.74
C THR A 105 -7.49 -15.17 -9.02
N LEU A 106 -6.36 -14.48 -8.83
CA LEU A 106 -6.34 -13.14 -8.24
C LEU A 106 -7.08 -12.09 -9.09
N HIS A 107 -7.23 -12.38 -10.39
CA HIS A 107 -7.72 -11.43 -11.40
C HIS A 107 -9.14 -11.71 -11.85
N SER A 108 -9.74 -12.81 -11.39
CA SER A 108 -11.11 -13.22 -11.75
C SER A 108 -12.13 -12.21 -11.23
N LYS A 109 -13.11 -11.84 -12.05
CA LYS A 109 -14.23 -11.00 -11.62
C LYS A 109 -15.19 -11.80 -10.76
N ILE A 110 -15.37 -11.42 -9.53
CA ILE A 110 -16.21 -12.08 -8.53
C ILE A 110 -17.24 -11.10 -7.94
N LYS A 111 -18.24 -11.68 -7.30
CA LYS A 111 -19.22 -10.93 -6.51
C LYS A 111 -18.99 -11.18 -5.03
N THR A 112 -18.84 -10.14 -4.25
CA THR A 112 -18.62 -10.25 -2.80
C THR A 112 -19.50 -9.28 -2.03
N ARG A 113 -19.55 -9.48 -0.71
CA ARG A 113 -20.20 -8.57 0.23
C ARG A 113 -19.13 -7.85 1.04
N ILE A 114 -19.08 -6.53 0.90
CA ILE A 114 -18.23 -5.69 1.73
C ILE A 114 -19.06 -5.01 2.83
N THR A 115 -18.44 -4.77 3.97
CA THR A 115 -19.06 -4.00 5.04
C THR A 115 -18.62 -2.54 4.91
N VAL A 116 -19.58 -1.67 4.61
CA VAL A 116 -19.37 -0.23 4.53
C VAL A 116 -19.86 0.40 5.82
N VAL A 117 -19.02 1.22 6.44
CA VAL A 117 -19.39 2.03 7.60
C VAL A 117 -20.02 3.32 7.09
N GLN A 118 -21.26 3.64 7.51
CA GLN A 118 -21.92 4.89 7.18
C GLN A 118 -21.51 6.02 8.13
N GLU A 119 -21.86 7.27 7.80
CA GLU A 119 -21.53 8.44 8.62
C GLU A 119 -22.13 8.41 10.02
N ASP A 120 -23.25 7.72 10.18
CA ASP A 120 -23.94 7.49 11.46
C ASP A 120 -23.32 6.33 12.28
N GLY A 121 -22.24 5.72 11.80
CA GLY A 121 -21.55 4.58 12.43
C GLY A 121 -22.23 3.23 12.18
N THR A 122 -23.34 3.16 11.46
CA THR A 122 -23.98 1.89 11.11
C THR A 122 -23.17 1.14 10.05
N GLN A 123 -23.12 -0.19 10.21
CA GLN A 123 -22.46 -1.05 9.24
C GLN A 123 -23.49 -1.64 8.28
N VAL A 124 -23.35 -1.35 7.00
CA VAL A 124 -24.21 -1.87 5.94
C VAL A 124 -23.42 -2.80 5.03
N ARG A 125 -23.97 -3.96 4.74
CA ARG A 125 -23.40 -4.91 3.77
C ARG A 125 -23.88 -4.54 2.37
N LYS A 126 -22.91 -4.27 1.47
CA LYS A 126 -23.17 -3.94 0.06
C LYS A 126 -22.60 -5.04 -0.83
N HIS A 127 -23.38 -5.47 -1.82
CA HIS A 127 -22.88 -6.36 -2.87
C HIS A 127 -22.09 -5.55 -3.89
N VAL A 128 -20.89 -6.01 -4.22
CA VAL A 128 -20.01 -5.37 -5.20
C VAL A 128 -19.38 -6.41 -6.13
N GLU A 129 -19.10 -6.00 -7.35
CA GLU A 129 -18.24 -6.74 -8.26
C GLU A 129 -16.81 -6.27 -8.09
N THR A 130 -15.89 -7.20 -7.93
CA THR A 130 -14.49 -6.92 -7.66
C THR A 130 -13.61 -8.10 -8.08
N THR A 131 -12.34 -8.09 -7.68
CA THR A 131 -11.43 -9.21 -7.83
C THR A 131 -10.86 -9.63 -6.47
N PRO A 132 -10.42 -10.89 -6.29
CA PRO A 132 -9.79 -11.33 -5.05
C PRO A 132 -8.59 -10.46 -4.65
N GLY A 133 -7.80 -10.01 -5.63
CA GLY A 133 -6.68 -9.11 -5.37
C GLY A 133 -7.10 -7.77 -4.75
N ARG A 134 -8.21 -7.18 -5.20
CA ARG A 134 -8.75 -5.94 -4.61
C ARG A 134 -9.31 -6.15 -3.21
N MET A 135 -9.86 -7.34 -2.92
CA MET A 135 -10.30 -7.70 -1.57
C MET A 135 -9.14 -7.75 -0.58
N LEU A 136 -7.96 -8.21 -0.98
CA LEU A 136 -6.76 -8.18 -0.13
C LEU A 136 -6.33 -6.75 0.23
N ILE A 137 -6.54 -5.79 -0.66
CA ILE A 137 -6.26 -4.38 -0.37
C ILE A 137 -7.34 -3.81 0.56
N GLU A 138 -8.60 -4.19 0.40
CA GLU A 138 -9.69 -3.78 1.29
C GLU A 138 -9.43 -4.21 2.74
N GLU A 139 -8.86 -5.40 2.95
CA GLU A 139 -8.55 -5.91 4.29
C GLU A 139 -7.55 -5.03 5.04
N ILE A 140 -6.59 -4.45 4.33
CA ILE A 140 -5.57 -3.56 4.94
C ILE A 140 -5.99 -2.09 5.00
N LEU A 141 -7.08 -1.72 4.31
CA LEU A 141 -7.60 -0.35 4.28
C LEU A 141 -8.19 0.01 5.65
N PRO A 142 -7.90 1.20 6.21
CA PRO A 142 -8.53 1.65 7.44
C PRO A 142 -10.05 1.76 7.30
N LYS A 143 -10.77 1.17 8.24
CA LYS A 143 -12.25 1.18 8.22
C LYS A 143 -12.77 2.52 8.73
N ASN A 144 -13.07 3.42 7.80
CA ASN A 144 -13.64 4.74 8.08
C ASN A 144 -14.78 5.00 7.10
N ALA A 145 -15.87 5.62 7.59
CA ALA A 145 -17.05 5.95 6.79
C ALA A 145 -16.77 6.80 5.54
N LYS A 146 -15.71 7.62 5.60
CA LYS A 146 -15.31 8.51 4.51
C LYS A 146 -14.39 7.86 3.47
N ILE A 147 -13.93 6.63 3.73
CA ILE A 147 -13.10 5.89 2.78
C ILE A 147 -13.96 4.86 2.07
N SER A 148 -14.30 5.14 0.82
CA SER A 148 -15.08 4.23 0.00
C SER A 148 -14.23 3.11 -0.58
N PHE A 149 -14.80 1.91 -0.66
CA PHE A 149 -14.23 0.79 -1.41
C PHE A 149 -13.99 1.13 -2.89
N ASP A 150 -14.78 2.02 -3.47
CA ASP A 150 -14.65 2.43 -4.87
C ASP A 150 -13.29 3.07 -5.18
N LEU A 151 -12.59 3.60 -4.16
CA LEU A 151 -11.22 4.12 -4.32
C LEU A 151 -10.21 3.06 -4.74
N ILE A 152 -10.42 1.82 -4.29
CA ILE A 152 -9.52 0.68 -4.55
C ILE A 152 -10.10 -0.33 -5.54
N ASN A 153 -11.41 -0.26 -5.83
CA ASN A 153 -12.07 -1.19 -6.76
C ASN A 153 -11.84 -0.80 -8.23
N ARG A 154 -10.61 -0.53 -8.56
CA ARG A 154 -10.12 -0.17 -9.90
C ARG A 154 -8.67 -0.59 -10.06
N LEU A 155 -8.16 -0.51 -11.27
CA LEU A 155 -6.73 -0.70 -11.51
C LEU A 155 -5.94 0.41 -10.81
N LEU A 156 -5.02 0.05 -9.92
CA LEU A 156 -4.25 0.99 -9.13
C LEU A 156 -2.89 1.25 -9.77
N THR A 157 -2.76 2.39 -10.42
CA THR A 157 -1.47 2.94 -10.86
C THR A 157 -0.83 3.77 -9.75
N LYS A 158 0.38 4.27 -9.97
CA LYS A 158 1.07 5.14 -8.99
C LYS A 158 0.23 6.35 -8.58
N LYS A 159 -0.54 6.92 -9.51
CA LYS A 159 -1.41 8.09 -9.24
C LYS A 159 -2.56 7.74 -8.31
N GLU A 160 -3.24 6.64 -8.60
CA GLU A 160 -4.35 6.15 -7.78
C GLU A 160 -3.90 5.75 -6.39
N ILE A 161 -2.74 5.07 -6.27
CA ILE A 161 -2.16 4.72 -4.96
C ILE A 161 -1.85 5.99 -4.14
N THR A 162 -1.27 7.00 -4.78
CA THR A 162 -1.00 8.30 -4.13
C THR A 162 -2.29 8.96 -3.67
N GLN A 163 -3.35 8.91 -4.47
CA GLN A 163 -4.66 9.43 -4.10
C GLN A 163 -5.26 8.67 -2.91
N VAL A 164 -5.18 7.33 -2.90
CA VAL A 164 -5.66 6.53 -1.76
C VAL A 164 -4.93 6.91 -0.47
N ILE A 165 -3.61 7.08 -0.52
CA ILE A 165 -2.82 7.49 0.65
C ILE A 165 -3.20 8.90 1.12
N ASP A 166 -3.45 9.84 0.20
CA ASP A 166 -3.90 11.19 0.55
C ASP A 166 -5.27 11.17 1.25
N GLU A 167 -6.24 10.39 0.73
CA GLU A 167 -7.56 10.22 1.34
C GLU A 167 -7.48 9.56 2.72
N VAL A 168 -6.63 8.52 2.87
CA VAL A 168 -6.40 7.88 4.18
C VAL A 168 -5.79 8.90 5.16
N TYR A 169 -4.84 9.72 4.73
CA TYR A 169 -4.24 10.75 5.58
C TYR A 169 -5.26 11.79 6.04
N ARG A 170 -6.08 12.29 5.13
CA ARG A 170 -7.10 13.32 5.42
C ARG A 170 -8.20 12.83 6.35
N HIS A 171 -8.60 11.57 6.24
CA HIS A 171 -9.75 11.05 6.96
C HIS A 171 -9.42 10.17 8.16
N CYS A 172 -8.28 9.50 8.17
CA CYS A 172 -7.86 8.60 9.25
C CYS A 172 -6.66 9.13 10.07
N GLY A 173 -6.01 10.19 9.58
CA GLY A 173 -4.87 10.80 10.27
C GLY A 173 -3.55 10.05 10.06
N GLN A 174 -2.50 10.61 10.65
CA GLN A 174 -1.12 10.24 10.43
C GLN A 174 -0.80 8.79 10.77
N LYS A 175 -1.22 8.31 11.94
CA LYS A 175 -0.91 6.96 12.43
C LYS A 175 -1.44 5.88 11.50
N GLU A 176 -2.71 5.96 11.15
CA GLU A 176 -3.35 4.99 10.26
C GLU A 176 -2.74 5.01 8.85
N THR A 177 -2.33 6.19 8.38
CA THR A 177 -1.65 6.32 7.08
C THR A 177 -0.31 5.60 7.06
N VAL A 178 0.49 5.72 8.11
CA VAL A 178 1.78 5.02 8.21
C VAL A 178 1.57 3.50 8.23
N ILE A 179 0.62 3.03 9.04
CA ILE A 179 0.29 1.59 9.12
C ILE A 179 -0.20 1.07 7.76
N PHE A 180 -1.06 1.82 7.09
CA PHE A 180 -1.55 1.47 5.76
C PHE A 180 -0.43 1.44 4.72
N ALA A 181 0.45 2.46 4.73
CA ALA A 181 1.58 2.52 3.81
C ALA A 181 2.55 1.33 3.99
N ASP A 182 2.83 0.93 5.22
CA ASP A 182 3.66 -0.24 5.50
C ASP A 182 3.01 -1.54 5.03
N ARG A 183 1.71 -1.70 5.25
CA ARG A 183 0.97 -2.88 4.81
C ARG A 183 0.89 -2.98 3.29
N ILE A 184 0.62 -1.86 2.61
CA ILE A 184 0.56 -1.84 1.14
C ILE A 184 1.93 -2.10 0.53
N MET A 185 3.02 -1.65 1.15
CA MET A 185 4.38 -1.95 0.76
C MET A 185 4.66 -3.47 0.83
N GLY A 186 4.34 -4.10 1.96
CA GLY A 186 4.52 -5.54 2.13
C GLY A 186 3.70 -6.35 1.12
N LEU A 187 2.46 -5.96 0.88
CA LEU A 187 1.58 -6.58 -0.10
C LEU A 187 2.12 -6.41 -1.53
N GLY A 188 2.60 -5.21 -1.86
CA GLY A 188 3.19 -4.90 -3.16
C GLY A 188 4.42 -5.76 -3.46
N PHE A 189 5.38 -5.84 -2.55
CA PHE A 189 6.57 -6.67 -2.72
C PHE A 189 6.22 -8.16 -2.86
N ALA A 190 5.32 -8.69 -2.03
CA ALA A 190 4.91 -10.08 -2.08
C ALA A 190 4.29 -10.44 -3.43
N HIS A 191 3.44 -9.57 -3.99
CA HIS A 191 2.78 -9.81 -5.27
C HIS A 191 3.67 -9.50 -6.48
N ALA A 192 4.60 -8.55 -6.39
CA ALA A 192 5.63 -8.36 -7.42
C ALA A 192 6.50 -9.61 -7.57
N CYS A 193 6.91 -10.19 -6.44
CA CYS A 193 7.67 -11.44 -6.44
C CYS A 193 6.88 -12.61 -7.05
N ARG A 194 5.60 -12.76 -6.67
CA ARG A 194 4.72 -13.82 -7.20
C ARG A 194 4.40 -13.65 -8.68
N ALA A 195 4.28 -12.42 -9.13
CA ALA A 195 4.00 -12.11 -10.54
C ALA A 195 5.12 -12.57 -11.47
N GLY A 196 6.39 -12.58 -10.97
CA GLY A 196 7.53 -13.05 -11.73
C GLY A 196 7.74 -12.27 -13.04
N ILE A 197 7.41 -10.97 -13.02
CA ILE A 197 7.50 -10.12 -14.21
C ILE A 197 8.97 -9.93 -14.58
N SER A 198 9.31 -10.33 -15.79
CA SER A 198 10.64 -10.18 -16.38
C SER A 198 10.48 -9.56 -17.76
N PHE A 199 11.37 -8.65 -18.12
CA PHE A 199 11.43 -8.09 -19.47
C PHE A 199 12.88 -7.96 -19.91
N GLY A 200 13.11 -8.21 -21.18
CA GLY A 200 14.43 -8.15 -21.80
C GLY A 200 14.55 -7.01 -22.79
N LYS A 201 15.70 -6.95 -23.45
CA LYS A 201 16.01 -5.91 -24.44
C LYS A 201 15.05 -5.97 -25.66
N ASP A 202 14.54 -7.16 -25.98
CA ASP A 202 13.75 -7.41 -27.17
C ASP A 202 12.23 -7.37 -26.92
N ASP A 203 11.80 -7.11 -25.68
CA ASP A 203 10.42 -6.88 -25.27
C ASP A 203 9.99 -5.43 -25.51
#